data_8c639d77372aaab21f4ea4305aa6f8bc
#
_entry.id   8c639d77372aaab21f4ea4305aa6f8bc
#
_cell.length_a   1.000
_cell.length_b   1.000
_cell.length_c   1.000
_cell.angle_alpha   90.00
_cell.angle_beta   90.00
_cell.angle_gamma   90.00
#
_symmetry.space_group_name_H-M   'P 1'
#
loop_
_entity.id
_entity.type
_entity.pdbx_description
1 polymer ?
#
loop_
_entity_poly.entity_id
_entity_poly.type
_entity_poly.pdbx_seq_one_letter_code
_entity_poly.pdbx_strand_id
1 'polypeptide(L)'
;SGVMLQATSQYFTMVKLPDLDKFPNLPFSEKIQLGFQMALKQGVDIIGSLPSILTTMGQEFSNRKRTFSMSMLNPKVLYRLSKAMIRSKRNGRQILPMDLWPAKSVIAGGMDTHIYANSIQHYWGIKPYEFYISSEAFYMAIHGWNKRWLAFLPDMVFFEFIPMDELRKEEENKDYVPKTVLLDEVEEGELYELVISHFYGMPLLRYRIRDIIKIAALKDEDTNVNLPQMLFQRRVDEAINIGGLAQLDEKTIWQSMANIGLEYNEWTAFKEFEQGTGYLRILIELKPTELRKSTDLEKSIDEQLRIIDTDYKDIDYYLGMVPIRITLLSNGTFQRYIEEKIKEGVNPAHIKPVHINPPQTTVQRLLKLSNSKQ
;
A
#
# COMPACT_ATOMS: atom_id res chain seq x y z
N SER A 1 2.95 11.27 -9.79
CA SER A 1 4.11 10.66 -10.52
C SER A 1 4.72 11.58 -11.59
N GLY A 2 3.93 12.43 -12.28
CA GLY A 2 4.44 13.37 -13.29
C GLY A 2 5.40 14.42 -12.73
N VAL A 3 5.07 15.02 -11.60
CA VAL A 3 5.90 16.04 -10.94
C VAL A 3 7.26 15.49 -10.53
N MET A 4 7.30 14.26 -10.02
CA MET A 4 8.52 13.58 -9.62
C MET A 4 9.48 13.33 -10.80
N LEU A 5 8.94 12.85 -11.93
CA LEU A 5 9.67 12.66 -13.17
C LEU A 5 10.16 13.99 -13.76
N GLN A 6 9.41 15.06 -13.58
CA GLN A 6 9.80 16.39 -14.05
C GLN A 6 10.96 16.98 -13.23
N ALA A 7 10.91 16.82 -11.89
CA ALA A 7 11.99 17.26 -11.02
C ALA A 7 13.31 16.50 -11.29
N THR A 8 13.26 15.19 -11.52
CA THR A 8 14.44 14.37 -11.83
C THR A 8 14.97 14.59 -13.25
N SER A 9 14.13 15.05 -14.20
CA SER A 9 14.56 15.30 -15.59
C SER A 9 15.60 16.42 -15.75
N GLN A 10 15.78 17.24 -14.73
CA GLN A 10 16.84 18.27 -14.71
C GLN A 10 18.25 17.66 -14.54
N TYR A 11 18.33 16.48 -13.91
CA TYR A 11 19.60 15.81 -13.60
C TYR A 11 19.93 14.65 -14.53
N PHE A 12 18.91 14.08 -15.19
CA PHE A 12 19.08 12.90 -16.04
C PHE A 12 18.26 13.02 -17.32
N THR A 13 18.88 12.72 -18.46
CA THR A 13 18.16 12.58 -19.72
C THR A 13 17.38 11.28 -19.73
N MET A 14 16.07 11.36 -19.51
CA MET A 14 15.16 10.20 -19.50
C MET A 14 14.19 10.27 -20.66
N VAL A 15 14.04 9.15 -21.38
CA VAL A 15 12.94 8.98 -22.34
C VAL A 15 11.75 8.38 -21.60
N LYS A 16 10.70 9.15 -21.43
CA LYS A 16 9.45 8.73 -20.77
C LYS A 16 8.61 7.88 -21.71
N LEU A 17 8.04 6.76 -21.22
CA LEU A 17 7.20 5.86 -21.99
C LEU A 17 5.85 5.60 -21.29
N PRO A 18 4.73 6.15 -21.77
CA PRO A 18 4.62 7.16 -22.84
C PRO A 18 5.10 8.53 -22.39
N ASP A 19 5.41 9.38 -23.33
CA ASP A 19 5.68 10.80 -23.06
C ASP A 19 4.32 11.48 -22.73
N LEU A 20 4.06 11.68 -21.46
CA LEU A 20 2.77 12.20 -20.96
C LEU A 20 2.49 13.63 -21.44
N ASP A 21 3.53 14.40 -21.71
CA ASP A 21 3.41 15.78 -22.20
C ASP A 21 2.85 15.82 -23.64
N LYS A 22 3.10 14.76 -24.42
CA LYS A 22 2.54 14.60 -25.79
C LYS A 22 1.11 14.09 -25.79
N PHE A 23 0.66 13.46 -24.71
CA PHE A 23 -0.66 12.83 -24.64
C PHE A 23 -1.43 13.24 -23.37
N PRO A 24 -1.63 14.56 -23.11
CA PRO A 24 -2.23 15.03 -21.85
C PRO A 24 -3.65 14.53 -21.63
N ASN A 25 -4.44 14.47 -22.71
CA ASN A 25 -5.88 14.15 -22.68
C ASN A 25 -6.22 12.66 -22.87
N LEU A 26 -5.22 11.79 -23.02
CA LEU A 26 -5.47 10.36 -23.20
C LEU A 26 -6.01 9.75 -21.91
N PRO A 27 -7.06 8.90 -21.95
CA PRO A 27 -7.52 8.14 -20.79
C PRO A 27 -6.41 7.30 -20.17
N PHE A 28 -6.45 7.07 -18.87
CA PHE A 28 -5.40 6.35 -18.15
C PHE A 28 -5.12 4.94 -18.71
N SER A 29 -6.18 4.19 -19.05
CA SER A 29 -6.09 2.86 -19.66
C SER A 29 -5.36 2.87 -21.01
N GLU A 30 -5.62 3.89 -21.82
CA GLU A 30 -4.97 4.06 -23.14
C GLU A 30 -3.50 4.49 -22.96
N LYS A 31 -3.18 5.32 -21.97
CA LYS A 31 -1.79 5.67 -21.62
C LYS A 31 -0.99 4.42 -21.25
N ILE A 32 -1.57 3.52 -20.46
CA ILE A 32 -0.92 2.24 -20.11
C ILE A 32 -0.70 1.38 -21.34
N GLN A 33 -1.70 1.22 -22.21
CA GLN A 33 -1.57 0.43 -23.43
C GLN A 33 -0.50 1.00 -24.38
N LEU A 34 -0.49 2.31 -24.55
CA LEU A 34 0.51 3.01 -25.37
C LEU A 34 1.92 2.83 -24.78
N GLY A 35 2.07 3.03 -23.46
CA GLY A 35 3.32 2.80 -22.74
C GLY A 35 3.85 1.37 -22.94
N PHE A 36 2.96 0.39 -22.85
CA PHE A 36 3.30 -1.02 -23.07
C PHE A 36 3.77 -1.30 -24.52
N GLN A 37 3.09 -0.73 -25.52
CA GLN A 37 3.47 -0.86 -26.94
C GLN A 37 4.84 -0.21 -27.22
N MET A 38 5.07 0.98 -26.64
CA MET A 38 6.36 1.67 -26.74
C MET A 38 7.47 0.90 -26.04
N ALA A 39 7.21 0.39 -24.85
CA ALA A 39 8.14 -0.43 -24.08
C ALA A 39 8.55 -1.72 -24.82
N LEU A 40 7.61 -2.36 -25.52
CA LEU A 40 7.91 -3.52 -26.37
C LEU A 40 8.90 -3.18 -27.50
N LYS A 41 8.76 -2.00 -28.12
CA LYS A 41 9.62 -1.56 -29.23
C LYS A 41 10.98 -1.06 -28.75
N GLN A 42 11.02 -0.24 -27.70
CA GLN A 42 12.23 0.48 -27.27
C GLN A 42 12.99 -0.24 -26.16
N GLY A 43 12.30 -0.97 -25.27
CA GLY A 43 12.82 -1.52 -24.04
C GLY A 43 12.53 -0.58 -22.87
N VAL A 44 12.84 -1.05 -21.67
CA VAL A 44 12.69 -0.29 -20.43
C VAL A 44 13.88 -0.56 -19.53
N ASP A 45 14.54 0.52 -19.09
CA ASP A 45 15.63 0.44 -18.11
C ASP A 45 15.15 0.62 -16.68
N ILE A 46 14.17 1.50 -16.48
CA ILE A 46 13.60 1.83 -15.17
C ILE A 46 12.09 1.73 -15.24
N ILE A 47 11.50 1.08 -14.26
CA ILE A 47 10.04 0.96 -14.12
C ILE A 47 9.65 1.58 -12.79
N GLY A 48 8.75 2.56 -12.83
CA GLY A 48 8.26 3.23 -11.62
C GLY A 48 6.75 3.30 -11.59
N SER A 49 6.14 2.84 -10.49
CA SER A 49 4.69 2.97 -10.26
C SER A 49 4.33 2.67 -8.79
N LEU A 50 3.03 2.74 -8.50
CA LEU A 50 2.51 2.24 -7.22
C LEU A 50 2.70 0.72 -7.12
N PRO A 51 2.98 0.17 -5.94
CA PRO A 51 3.23 -1.26 -5.73
C PRO A 51 2.10 -2.16 -6.22
N SER A 52 0.86 -1.78 -5.93
CA SER A 52 -0.35 -2.49 -6.36
C SER A 52 -0.45 -2.54 -7.90
N ILE A 53 -0.17 -1.43 -8.59
CA ILE A 53 -0.20 -1.36 -10.06
C ILE A 53 0.88 -2.28 -10.65
N LEU A 54 2.11 -2.24 -10.14
CA LEU A 54 3.19 -3.11 -10.61
C LEU A 54 2.83 -4.59 -10.47
N THR A 55 2.18 -4.96 -9.38
CA THR A 55 1.73 -6.35 -9.13
C THR A 55 0.60 -6.72 -10.07
N THR A 56 -0.44 -5.89 -10.19
CA THR A 56 -1.58 -6.13 -11.08
C THR A 56 -1.14 -6.23 -12.55
N MET A 57 -0.26 -5.34 -12.99
CA MET A 57 0.32 -5.43 -14.35
C MET A 57 1.07 -6.75 -14.57
N GLY A 58 1.82 -7.21 -13.57
CA GLY A 58 2.51 -8.50 -13.61
C GLY A 58 1.54 -9.68 -13.70
N GLN A 59 0.49 -9.67 -12.91
CA GLN A 59 -0.57 -10.69 -12.90
C GLN A 59 -1.34 -10.71 -14.22
N GLU A 60 -1.83 -9.57 -14.67
CA GLU A 60 -2.55 -9.47 -15.95
C GLU A 60 -1.68 -9.91 -17.14
N PHE A 61 -0.41 -9.52 -17.15
CA PHE A 61 0.51 -9.95 -18.19
C PHE A 61 0.65 -11.47 -18.21
N SER A 62 0.69 -12.11 -17.07
CA SER A 62 0.80 -13.58 -16.92
C SER A 62 -0.49 -14.29 -17.32
N ASN A 63 -1.65 -13.69 -17.05
CA ASN A 63 -2.97 -14.29 -17.28
C ASN A 63 -3.54 -14.06 -18.70
N ARG A 64 -3.05 -13.06 -19.43
CA ARG A 64 -3.57 -12.76 -20.77
C ARG A 64 -3.27 -13.88 -21.76
N LYS A 65 -4.33 -14.44 -22.35
CA LYS A 65 -4.22 -15.25 -23.57
C LYS A 65 -3.61 -14.36 -24.68
N ARG A 66 -2.49 -14.80 -25.24
CA ARG A 66 -1.72 -14.02 -26.22
C ARG A 66 -2.54 -13.84 -27.49
N THR A 67 -3.02 -12.64 -27.72
CA THR A 67 -3.58 -12.23 -29.01
C THR A 67 -2.45 -11.68 -29.88
N PHE A 68 -2.27 -12.21 -31.06
CA PHE A 68 -1.32 -11.70 -32.05
C PHE A 68 -1.77 -10.30 -32.51
N SER A 69 -0.91 -9.29 -32.33
CA SER A 69 -1.13 -7.93 -32.84
C SER A 69 -0.14 -7.64 -33.97
N MET A 70 -0.54 -6.85 -34.96
CA MET A 70 0.35 -6.40 -36.06
C MET A 70 1.61 -5.65 -35.56
N SER A 71 1.58 -5.08 -34.35
CA SER A 71 2.77 -4.48 -33.72
C SER A 71 3.90 -5.50 -33.42
N MET A 72 3.59 -6.79 -33.43
CA MET A 72 4.56 -7.88 -33.21
C MET A 72 5.45 -8.16 -34.45
N LEU A 73 5.15 -7.60 -35.62
CA LEU A 73 5.98 -7.73 -36.80
C LEU A 73 7.28 -6.90 -36.76
N ASN A 74 7.49 -6.09 -35.75
CA ASN A 74 8.73 -5.34 -35.58
C ASN A 74 9.88 -6.28 -35.19
N PRO A 75 11.05 -6.25 -35.88
CA PRO A 75 12.17 -7.16 -35.63
C PRO A 75 12.70 -7.09 -34.20
N LYS A 76 12.70 -5.90 -33.57
CA LYS A 76 13.12 -5.72 -32.16
C LYS A 76 12.14 -6.39 -31.19
N VAL A 77 10.84 -6.34 -31.49
CA VAL A 77 9.80 -7.02 -30.70
C VAL A 77 9.92 -8.53 -30.82
N LEU A 78 10.10 -9.04 -32.06
CA LEU A 78 10.31 -10.47 -32.31
C LEU A 78 11.56 -11.00 -31.58
N TYR A 79 12.66 -10.27 -31.62
CA TYR A 79 13.88 -10.63 -30.90
C TYR A 79 13.65 -10.70 -29.38
N ARG A 80 12.93 -9.72 -28.79
CA ARG A 80 12.60 -9.76 -27.35
C ARG A 80 11.69 -10.91 -26.99
N LEU A 81 10.66 -11.15 -27.79
CA LEU A 81 9.73 -12.25 -27.56
C LEU A 81 10.43 -13.62 -27.67
N SER A 82 11.28 -13.83 -28.69
CA SER A 82 12.03 -15.09 -28.81
C SER A 82 12.96 -15.32 -27.63
N LYS A 83 13.66 -14.27 -27.19
CA LYS A 83 14.52 -14.35 -26.00
C LYS A 83 13.74 -14.62 -24.70
N ALA A 84 12.57 -14.00 -24.56
CA ALA A 84 11.65 -14.26 -23.45
C ALA A 84 11.14 -15.69 -23.45
N MET A 85 10.76 -16.22 -24.62
CA MET A 85 10.32 -17.63 -24.77
C MET A 85 11.44 -18.62 -24.39
N ILE A 86 12.66 -18.38 -24.80
CA ILE A 86 13.81 -19.22 -24.46
C ILE A 86 14.05 -19.21 -22.95
N ARG A 87 14.05 -18.03 -22.32
CA ARG A 87 14.22 -17.87 -20.87
C ARG A 87 13.11 -18.58 -20.09
N SER A 88 11.86 -18.37 -20.48
CA SER A 88 10.68 -18.98 -19.88
C SER A 88 10.76 -20.52 -19.94
N LYS A 89 11.04 -21.09 -21.12
CA LYS A 89 11.21 -22.56 -21.31
C LYS A 89 12.36 -23.10 -20.45
N ARG A 90 13.50 -22.41 -20.41
CA ARG A 90 14.66 -22.84 -19.60
C ARG A 90 14.34 -22.86 -18.10
N ASN A 91 13.47 -21.97 -17.63
CA ASN A 91 13.06 -21.88 -16.23
C ASN A 91 11.79 -22.67 -15.92
N GLY A 92 11.23 -23.45 -16.87
CA GLY A 92 10.03 -24.26 -16.67
C GLY A 92 8.77 -23.48 -16.24
N ARG A 93 8.67 -22.19 -16.61
CA ARG A 93 7.56 -21.31 -16.23
C ARG A 93 7.03 -20.53 -17.41
N GLN A 94 5.86 -19.90 -17.22
CA GLN A 94 5.33 -18.95 -18.20
C GLN A 94 6.19 -17.69 -18.33
N ILE A 95 6.03 -16.96 -19.45
CA ILE A 95 6.74 -15.71 -19.66
C ILE A 95 6.21 -14.65 -18.70
N LEU A 96 7.15 -14.01 -17.99
CA LEU A 96 6.90 -12.89 -17.08
C LEU A 96 7.38 -11.57 -17.70
N PRO A 97 6.95 -10.41 -17.18
CA PRO A 97 7.44 -9.10 -17.63
C PRO A 97 8.96 -8.99 -17.63
N MET A 98 9.65 -9.55 -16.63
CA MET A 98 11.12 -9.54 -16.55
C MET A 98 11.83 -10.25 -17.71
N ASP A 99 11.16 -11.15 -18.40
CA ASP A 99 11.75 -11.84 -19.56
C ASP A 99 11.78 -10.95 -20.79
N LEU A 100 10.79 -10.04 -20.92
CA LEU A 100 10.71 -9.05 -22.00
C LEU A 100 11.53 -7.80 -21.69
N TRP A 101 11.49 -7.35 -20.45
CA TRP A 101 12.14 -6.13 -19.97
C TRP A 101 13.04 -6.46 -18.78
N PRO A 102 14.31 -6.80 -19.03
CA PRO A 102 15.28 -6.92 -17.95
C PRO A 102 15.64 -5.51 -17.45
N ALA A 103 14.71 -4.93 -16.66
CA ALA A 103 14.90 -3.61 -16.10
C ALA A 103 16.15 -3.56 -15.21
N LYS A 104 16.80 -2.41 -15.17
CA LYS A 104 17.96 -2.15 -14.28
C LYS A 104 17.50 -1.75 -12.89
N SER A 105 16.31 -1.12 -12.80
CA SER A 105 15.73 -0.69 -11.54
C SER A 105 14.20 -0.76 -11.60
N VAL A 106 13.60 -1.12 -10.48
CA VAL A 106 12.17 -0.99 -10.22
C VAL A 106 12.01 -0.06 -9.03
N ILE A 107 11.18 0.96 -9.19
CA ILE A 107 10.91 1.98 -8.20
C ILE A 107 9.44 1.85 -7.80
N ALA A 108 9.17 1.67 -6.53
CA ALA A 108 7.83 1.64 -5.99
C ALA A 108 7.68 2.72 -4.92
N GLY A 109 6.65 3.53 -5.05
CA GLY A 109 6.32 4.56 -4.06
C GLY A 109 4.94 4.30 -3.49
N GLY A 110 4.84 4.17 -2.20
CA GLY A 110 3.59 3.94 -1.50
C GLY A 110 3.81 3.22 -0.16
N MET A 111 2.87 3.37 0.75
CA MET A 111 2.96 2.86 2.11
C MET A 111 3.07 1.33 2.20
N ASP A 112 2.60 0.62 1.16
CA ASP A 112 2.48 -0.84 1.15
C ASP A 112 3.60 -1.53 0.35
N THR A 113 4.68 -0.83 -0.03
CA THR A 113 5.73 -1.38 -0.91
C THR A 113 6.31 -2.68 -0.35
N HIS A 114 6.52 -2.76 0.95
CA HIS A 114 7.07 -3.95 1.60
C HIS A 114 6.16 -5.19 1.47
N ILE A 115 4.84 -5.00 1.44
CA ILE A 115 3.84 -6.08 1.25
C ILE A 115 3.97 -6.67 -0.15
N TYR A 116 4.13 -5.80 -1.15
CA TYR A 116 4.20 -6.18 -2.56
C TYR A 116 5.61 -6.52 -3.06
N ALA A 117 6.64 -6.30 -2.26
CA ALA A 117 8.05 -6.44 -2.69
C ALA A 117 8.36 -7.80 -3.31
N ASN A 118 7.89 -8.89 -2.71
CA ASN A 118 8.10 -10.25 -3.23
C ASN A 118 7.34 -10.49 -4.55
N SER A 119 6.11 -10.01 -4.67
CA SER A 119 5.32 -10.09 -5.91
C SER A 119 5.96 -9.28 -7.03
N ILE A 120 6.41 -8.06 -6.73
CA ILE A 120 7.13 -7.21 -7.68
C ILE A 120 8.41 -7.90 -8.14
N GLN A 121 9.20 -8.45 -7.22
CA GLN A 121 10.41 -9.19 -7.55
C GLN A 121 10.12 -10.43 -8.41
N HIS A 122 9.02 -11.14 -8.13
CA HIS A 122 8.59 -12.28 -8.95
C HIS A 122 8.30 -11.88 -10.40
N TYR A 123 7.53 -10.82 -10.61
CA TYR A 123 7.13 -10.41 -11.97
C TYR A 123 8.21 -9.62 -12.72
N TRP A 124 8.95 -8.77 -12.03
CA TRP A 124 9.88 -7.81 -12.62
C TRP A 124 11.35 -8.19 -12.44
N GLY A 125 11.66 -9.23 -11.65
CA GLY A 125 13.00 -9.77 -11.46
C GLY A 125 13.91 -9.01 -10.51
N ILE A 126 13.44 -7.88 -9.96
CA ILE A 126 14.22 -6.98 -9.11
C ILE A 126 13.38 -6.57 -7.91
N LYS A 127 13.94 -6.67 -6.70
CA LYS A 127 13.36 -6.05 -5.51
C LYS A 127 13.24 -4.54 -5.72
N PRO A 128 12.06 -3.92 -5.47
CA PRO A 128 11.88 -2.49 -5.72
C PRO A 128 12.76 -1.63 -4.79
N TYR A 129 13.18 -0.46 -5.30
CA TYR A 129 13.56 0.66 -4.46
C TYR A 129 12.31 1.36 -3.96
N GLU A 130 12.31 1.73 -2.70
CA GLU A 130 11.25 2.46 -2.06
C GLU A 130 11.68 3.87 -1.70
N PHE A 131 10.74 4.80 -1.78
CA PHE A 131 10.87 6.16 -1.29
C PHE A 131 9.71 6.47 -0.37
N TYR A 132 9.99 7.13 0.74
CA TYR A 132 8.98 7.76 1.56
C TYR A 132 8.84 9.21 1.14
N ILE A 133 7.73 9.51 0.51
CA ILE A 133 7.41 10.81 -0.08
C ILE A 133 6.00 11.22 0.27
N SER A 134 5.79 12.52 0.43
CA SER A 134 4.45 13.11 0.57
C SER A 134 4.32 14.35 -0.31
N SER A 135 3.08 14.82 -0.51
CA SER A 135 2.83 16.10 -1.19
C SER A 135 3.32 17.28 -0.37
N GLU A 136 3.38 17.12 0.95
CA GLU A 136 3.75 18.16 1.91
C GLU A 136 5.24 18.44 1.94
N ALA A 137 6.09 17.39 1.87
CA ALA A 137 7.54 17.53 2.08
C ALA A 137 8.38 16.86 1.00
N PHE A 138 7.76 16.31 -0.04
CA PHE A 138 8.41 15.62 -1.14
C PHE A 138 9.20 14.39 -0.65
N TYR A 139 10.53 14.34 -0.81
CA TYR A 139 11.34 13.21 -0.35
C TYR A 139 11.72 13.36 1.11
N MET A 140 11.38 12.38 1.94
CA MET A 140 11.69 12.36 3.37
C MET A 140 12.65 11.23 3.74
N ALA A 141 12.53 10.07 3.09
CA ALA A 141 13.46 8.96 3.29
C ALA A 141 13.56 8.10 2.03
N ILE A 142 14.68 7.40 1.86
CA ILE A 142 14.96 6.55 0.69
C ILE A 142 15.65 5.26 1.09
N HIS A 143 15.47 4.20 0.29
CA HIS A 143 16.27 2.98 0.43
C HIS A 143 17.75 3.22 0.12
N GLY A 144 18.63 2.68 0.96
CA GLY A 144 20.02 2.45 0.62
C GLY A 144 20.19 1.35 -0.45
N TRP A 145 21.43 1.05 -0.83
CA TRP A 145 21.74 0.04 -1.85
C TRP A 145 21.29 -1.37 -1.50
N ASN A 146 21.27 -1.70 -0.21
CA ASN A 146 20.83 -2.99 0.32
C ASN A 146 19.30 -3.16 0.30
N LYS A 147 18.53 -2.09 0.06
CA LYS A 147 17.05 -2.08 0.01
C LYS A 147 16.42 -2.71 1.26
N ARG A 148 17.01 -2.44 2.44
CA ARG A 148 16.55 -3.01 3.69
C ARG A 148 15.53 -2.11 4.36
N TRP A 149 15.92 -0.87 4.66
CA TRP A 149 15.11 0.15 5.33
C TRP A 149 15.32 1.52 4.70
N LEU A 150 14.51 2.48 5.07
CA LEU A 150 14.53 3.83 4.52
C LEU A 150 15.37 4.76 5.40
N ALA A 151 16.48 5.26 4.87
CA ALA A 151 17.30 6.27 5.54
C ALA A 151 16.66 7.65 5.41
N PHE A 152 16.55 8.40 6.51
CA PHE A 152 16.04 9.78 6.50
C PHE A 152 16.92 10.70 5.68
N LEU A 153 16.32 11.77 5.15
CA LEU A 153 16.98 12.84 4.38
C LEU A 153 16.92 14.17 5.16
N PRO A 154 17.75 14.36 6.21
CA PRO A 154 17.69 15.54 7.05
C PRO A 154 18.04 16.84 6.33
N ASP A 155 18.75 16.78 5.20
CA ASP A 155 19.03 17.94 4.35
C ASP A 155 17.78 18.48 3.62
N MET A 156 16.75 17.65 3.49
CA MET A 156 15.50 18.02 2.82
C MET A 156 14.44 18.53 3.78
N VAL A 157 14.36 17.94 4.95
CA VAL A 157 13.29 18.16 5.92
C VAL A 157 13.86 18.12 7.33
N PHE A 158 13.45 19.02 8.19
CA PHE A 158 13.71 18.93 9.62
C PHE A 158 12.67 18.01 10.26
N PHE A 159 13.15 16.99 10.97
CA PHE A 159 12.32 15.94 11.58
C PHE A 159 12.24 16.09 13.10
N GLU A 160 11.04 15.93 13.61
CA GLU A 160 10.74 15.71 15.02
C GLU A 160 9.87 14.45 15.15
N PHE A 161 9.94 13.79 16.28
CA PHE A 161 9.28 12.52 16.51
C PHE A 161 8.49 12.56 17.82
N ILE A 162 7.19 12.24 17.78
CA ILE A 162 6.37 12.13 18.99
C ILE A 162 6.36 10.66 19.41
N PRO A 163 6.90 10.31 20.59
CA PRO A 163 6.83 8.95 21.13
C PRO A 163 5.38 8.48 21.34
N MET A 164 5.14 7.18 21.28
CA MET A 164 3.78 6.63 21.42
C MET A 164 3.15 6.89 22.79
N ASP A 165 3.96 6.98 23.86
CA ASP A 165 3.46 7.32 25.18
C ASP A 165 2.98 8.77 25.29
N GLU A 166 3.61 9.69 24.56
CA GLU A 166 3.18 11.10 24.47
C GLU A 166 1.85 11.22 23.69
N LEU A 167 1.67 10.38 22.64
CA LEU A 167 0.38 10.30 21.92
C LEU A 167 -0.75 9.80 22.83
N ARG A 168 -0.48 8.80 23.68
CA ARG A 168 -1.47 8.31 24.65
C ARG A 168 -1.90 9.39 25.63
N LYS A 169 -0.95 10.19 26.16
CA LYS A 169 -1.25 11.32 27.03
C LYS A 169 -2.15 12.37 26.35
N GLU A 170 -1.91 12.64 25.06
CA GLU A 170 -2.75 13.53 24.27
C GLU A 170 -4.16 12.95 24.01
N GLU A 171 -4.28 11.64 23.83
CA GLU A 171 -5.57 10.96 23.70
C GLU A 171 -6.39 11.06 24.98
N GLU A 172 -5.75 10.91 26.14
CA GLU A 172 -6.37 11.01 27.47
C GLU A 172 -6.70 12.45 27.86
N ASN A 173 -5.89 13.41 27.45
CA ASN A 173 -6.08 14.83 27.73
C ASN A 173 -5.86 15.68 26.47
N LYS A 174 -6.94 16.17 25.87
CA LYS A 174 -6.92 16.96 24.64
C LYS A 174 -6.18 18.29 24.73
N ASP A 175 -5.98 18.80 25.94
CA ASP A 175 -5.19 20.03 26.18
C ASP A 175 -3.69 19.75 26.35
N TYR A 176 -3.30 18.48 26.36
CA TYR A 176 -1.90 18.09 26.46
C TYR A 176 -1.17 18.32 25.12
N VAL A 177 0.01 18.92 25.19
CA VAL A 177 0.89 19.12 24.04
C VAL A 177 1.99 18.05 24.08
N PRO A 178 2.02 17.11 23.15
CA PRO A 178 3.02 16.05 23.14
C PRO A 178 4.44 16.61 23.01
N LYS A 179 5.36 16.03 23.73
CA LYS A 179 6.80 16.31 23.59
C LYS A 179 7.34 15.58 22.38
N THR A 180 8.30 16.21 21.72
CA THR A 180 9.02 15.61 20.59
C THR A 180 10.46 15.31 20.98
N VAL A 181 11.05 14.33 20.31
CA VAL A 181 12.50 14.06 20.28
C VAL A 181 13.04 14.34 18.87
N LEU A 182 14.34 14.58 18.76
CA LEU A 182 15.02 14.83 17.50
C LEU A 182 15.55 13.53 16.86
N LEU A 183 16.07 13.62 15.63
CA LEU A 183 16.51 12.45 14.86
C LEU A 183 17.68 11.70 15.52
N ASP A 184 18.51 12.36 16.30
CA ASP A 184 19.63 11.79 17.05
C ASP A 184 19.22 11.26 18.44
N GLU A 185 17.98 11.48 18.85
CA GLU A 185 17.41 11.06 20.13
C GLU A 185 16.45 9.86 20.00
N VAL A 186 16.17 9.40 18.78
CA VAL A 186 15.27 8.25 18.55
C VAL A 186 15.93 6.93 18.96
N GLU A 187 15.13 5.96 19.37
CA GLU A 187 15.58 4.65 19.81
C GLU A 187 15.20 3.55 18.81
N GLU A 188 16.11 2.59 18.64
CA GLU A 188 15.88 1.44 17.74
C GLU A 188 14.74 0.55 18.28
N GLY A 189 13.83 0.18 17.41
CA GLY A 189 12.68 -0.65 17.75
C GLY A 189 11.42 0.13 18.09
N GLU A 190 11.55 1.40 18.48
CA GLU A 190 10.46 2.24 18.95
C GLU A 190 9.61 2.83 17.82
N LEU A 191 8.37 3.18 18.16
CA LEU A 191 7.37 3.76 17.27
C LEU A 191 7.19 5.25 17.59
N TYR A 192 7.06 6.05 16.54
CA TYR A 192 6.88 7.50 16.63
C TYR A 192 5.86 8.00 15.61
N GLU A 193 5.09 9.03 15.96
CA GLU A 193 4.44 9.86 14.97
C GLU A 193 5.43 10.87 14.40
N LEU A 194 5.48 10.97 13.08
CA LEU A 194 6.39 11.87 12.38
C LEU A 194 5.85 13.29 12.33
N VAL A 195 6.68 14.26 12.72
CA VAL A 195 6.45 15.70 12.63
C VAL A 195 7.53 16.30 11.74
N ILE A 196 7.12 17.16 10.82
CA ILE A 196 8.04 17.73 9.82
C ILE A 196 8.00 19.24 9.82
N SER A 197 9.15 19.85 9.56
CA SER A 197 9.27 21.27 9.24
C SER A 197 10.11 21.44 7.98
N HIS A 198 9.61 22.21 7.02
CA HIS A 198 10.35 22.58 5.81
C HIS A 198 9.88 23.91 5.26
N PHE A 199 10.71 24.51 4.37
CA PHE A 199 10.51 25.88 3.90
C PHE A 199 10.44 25.99 2.37
N TYR A 200 10.45 24.88 1.64
CA TYR A 200 10.36 24.87 0.18
C TYR A 200 8.89 24.90 -0.26
N GLY A 201 8.54 25.86 -1.10
CA GLY A 201 7.16 26.04 -1.56
C GLY A 201 6.28 26.71 -0.49
N MET A 202 5.31 25.99 0.04
CA MET A 202 4.52 26.43 1.18
C MET A 202 5.22 25.99 2.49
N PRO A 203 5.66 26.94 3.33
CA PRO A 203 6.36 26.58 4.57
C PRO A 203 5.43 25.86 5.54
N LEU A 204 5.88 24.73 6.04
CA LEU A 204 5.22 23.95 7.08
C LEU A 204 6.11 23.96 8.32
N LEU A 205 5.53 24.35 9.46
CA LEU A 205 6.22 24.38 10.74
C LEU A 205 5.57 23.35 11.68
N ARG A 206 6.36 22.39 12.16
CA ARG A 206 5.91 21.35 13.06
C ARG A 206 4.60 20.68 12.60
N TYR A 207 4.53 20.40 11.30
CA TYR A 207 3.37 19.77 10.69
C TYR A 207 3.33 18.28 11.04
N ARG A 208 2.26 17.87 11.69
CA ARG A 208 1.99 16.47 12.02
C ARG A 208 1.42 15.79 10.80
N ILE A 209 2.24 14.97 10.13
CA ILE A 209 1.81 14.23 8.93
C ILE A 209 0.88 13.07 9.26
N ARG A 210 0.77 12.72 10.55
CA ARG A 210 -0.07 11.65 11.09
C ARG A 210 0.36 10.25 10.65
N ASP A 211 1.62 10.09 10.30
CA ASP A 211 2.22 8.80 9.96
C ASP A 211 2.99 8.27 11.17
N ILE A 212 2.71 7.01 11.53
CA ILE A 212 3.47 6.25 12.52
C ILE A 212 4.57 5.49 11.79
N ILE A 213 5.78 5.68 12.26
CA ILE A 213 6.97 5.00 11.74
C ILE A 213 7.64 4.21 12.86
N LYS A 214 8.36 3.17 12.48
CA LYS A 214 9.25 2.42 13.37
C LYS A 214 10.69 2.76 13.05
N ILE A 215 11.52 3.06 14.05
CA ILE A 215 12.97 3.13 13.86
C ILE A 215 13.51 1.70 13.78
N ALA A 216 13.98 1.33 12.59
CA ALA A 216 14.42 -0.03 12.28
C ALA A 216 15.90 -0.27 12.61
N ALA A 217 16.71 0.78 12.57
CA ALA A 217 18.11 0.80 12.95
C ALA A 217 18.58 2.25 13.14
N LEU A 218 19.60 2.48 13.97
CA LEU A 218 20.19 3.81 14.12
C LEU A 218 21.25 4.12 13.06
N LYS A 219 21.79 3.11 12.40
CA LYS A 219 22.77 3.21 11.31
C LYS A 219 22.65 2.02 10.38
N ASP A 220 23.20 2.14 9.17
CA ASP A 220 23.35 1.05 8.23
C ASP A 220 24.83 0.81 7.96
N GLU A 221 25.38 -0.25 8.56
CA GLU A 221 26.80 -0.60 8.41
C GLU A 221 27.11 -1.12 6.99
N ASP A 222 26.15 -1.79 6.33
CA ASP A 222 26.35 -2.35 4.98
C ASP A 222 26.54 -1.24 3.92
N THR A 223 25.86 -0.10 4.10
CA THR A 223 25.90 1.03 3.18
C THR A 223 26.74 2.20 3.71
N ASN A 224 27.28 2.07 4.93
CA ASN A 224 28.02 3.13 5.65
C ASN A 224 27.20 4.43 5.83
N VAL A 225 25.89 4.29 6.03
CA VAL A 225 24.99 5.42 6.31
C VAL A 225 24.80 5.55 7.81
N ASN A 226 25.34 6.62 8.39
CA ASN A 226 25.25 6.92 9.82
C ASN A 226 24.02 7.82 10.12
N LEU A 227 22.85 7.34 9.74
CA LEU A 227 21.56 7.97 9.99
C LEU A 227 20.55 6.92 10.43
N PRO A 228 19.60 7.26 11.31
CA PRO A 228 18.47 6.39 11.62
C PRO A 228 17.71 6.00 10.37
N GLN A 229 17.18 4.78 10.39
CA GLN A 229 16.43 4.20 9.30
C GLN A 229 15.05 3.80 9.78
N MET A 230 14.08 3.98 8.93
CA MET A 230 12.68 3.77 9.29
C MET A 230 11.99 2.71 8.46
N LEU A 231 10.90 2.20 9.02
CA LEU A 231 9.82 1.49 8.34
C LEU A 231 8.52 2.26 8.59
N PHE A 232 7.79 2.54 7.53
CA PHE A 232 6.42 3.02 7.66
C PHE A 232 5.56 1.92 8.31
N GLN A 233 4.72 2.28 9.27
CA GLN A 233 3.82 1.34 9.92
C GLN A 233 2.36 1.57 9.51
N ARG A 234 1.82 2.75 9.79
CA ARG A 234 0.41 3.10 9.55
C ARG A 234 0.21 4.60 9.72
N ARG A 235 -0.97 5.08 9.38
CA ARG A 235 -1.40 6.41 9.81
C ARG A 235 -2.05 6.35 11.20
N VAL A 236 -2.00 7.44 11.93
CA VAL A 236 -2.64 7.55 13.25
C VAL A 236 -4.14 7.24 13.15
N ASP A 237 -4.80 7.76 12.12
CA ASP A 237 -6.24 7.65 11.91
C ASP A 237 -6.67 6.32 11.26
N GLU A 238 -5.73 5.46 10.89
CA GLU A 238 -5.95 4.18 10.19
C GLU A 238 -5.93 2.96 11.14
N ALA A 239 -6.10 3.15 12.43
CA ALA A 239 -6.28 2.06 13.37
C ALA A 239 -7.67 2.09 14.00
N ILE A 240 -8.19 0.89 14.26
CA ILE A 240 -9.44 0.68 14.98
C ILE A 240 -9.10 0.40 16.45
N ASN A 241 -9.43 1.34 17.31
CA ASN A 241 -9.22 1.18 18.75
C ASN A 241 -10.37 0.37 19.35
N ILE A 242 -10.07 -0.81 19.89
CA ILE A 242 -11.03 -1.69 20.55
C ILE A 242 -10.82 -1.63 22.07
N GLY A 243 -11.85 -1.14 22.77
CA GLY A 243 -11.88 -1.08 24.24
C GLY A 243 -10.85 -0.17 24.87
N GLY A 244 -10.15 0.67 24.13
CA GLY A 244 -9.00 1.45 24.63
C GLY A 244 -7.73 0.62 24.84
N LEU A 245 -7.76 -0.66 24.46
CA LEU A 245 -6.68 -1.63 24.72
C LEU A 245 -5.91 -1.96 23.43
N ALA A 246 -6.58 -2.48 22.42
CA ALA A 246 -5.96 -2.87 21.16
C ALA A 246 -6.17 -1.83 20.05
N GLN A 247 -5.15 -1.64 19.22
CA GLN A 247 -5.21 -0.78 18.03
C GLN A 247 -4.95 -1.62 16.78
N LEU A 248 -6.01 -2.01 16.11
CA LEU A 248 -5.96 -2.88 14.94
C LEU A 248 -5.84 -2.06 13.66
N ASP A 249 -4.73 -2.16 12.99
CA ASP A 249 -4.47 -1.55 11.69
C ASP A 249 -4.89 -2.49 10.53
N GLU A 250 -4.86 -1.97 9.30
CA GLU A 250 -5.17 -2.71 8.08
C GLU A 250 -4.32 -3.98 7.95
N LYS A 251 -3.03 -3.89 8.27
CA LYS A 251 -2.09 -5.00 8.15
C LYS A 251 -2.42 -6.14 9.12
N THR A 252 -2.74 -5.82 10.36
CA THR A 252 -3.08 -6.79 11.40
C THR A 252 -4.35 -7.55 11.04
N ILE A 253 -5.39 -6.84 10.59
CA ILE A 253 -6.64 -7.47 10.16
C ILE A 253 -6.42 -8.31 8.90
N TRP A 254 -5.71 -7.77 7.90
CA TRP A 254 -5.36 -8.52 6.69
C TRP A 254 -4.57 -9.78 7.01
N GLN A 255 -3.55 -9.70 7.87
CA GLN A 255 -2.73 -10.84 8.26
C GLN A 255 -3.55 -11.93 8.94
N SER A 256 -4.52 -11.56 9.77
CA SER A 256 -5.42 -12.53 10.41
C SER A 256 -6.25 -13.31 9.40
N MET A 257 -6.75 -12.65 8.35
CA MET A 257 -7.47 -13.28 7.26
C MET A 257 -6.56 -14.15 6.37
N ALA A 258 -5.35 -13.67 6.09
CA ALA A 258 -4.37 -14.42 5.30
C ALA A 258 -3.93 -15.71 6.00
N ASN A 259 -3.71 -15.69 7.31
CA ASN A 259 -3.29 -16.86 8.09
C ASN A 259 -4.31 -18.00 8.07
N ILE A 260 -5.60 -17.70 7.99
CA ILE A 260 -6.66 -18.71 7.85
C ILE A 260 -6.94 -19.11 6.40
N GLY A 261 -6.15 -18.59 5.44
CA GLY A 261 -6.32 -18.87 4.02
C GLY A 261 -7.67 -18.39 3.48
N LEU A 262 -8.20 -17.26 3.95
CA LEU A 262 -9.51 -16.76 3.54
C LEU A 262 -9.49 -16.26 2.11
N GLU A 263 -10.40 -16.76 1.28
CA GLU A 263 -10.58 -16.31 -0.09
C GLU A 263 -11.70 -15.25 -0.18
N TYR A 264 -11.33 -14.00 -0.45
CA TYR A 264 -12.26 -12.88 -0.57
C TYR A 264 -11.97 -12.02 -1.81
N ASN A 265 -12.93 -11.21 -2.21
CA ASN A 265 -12.78 -10.20 -3.24
C ASN A 265 -12.32 -8.87 -2.64
N GLU A 266 -13.02 -8.42 -1.58
CA GLU A 266 -12.72 -7.13 -0.94
C GLU A 266 -13.32 -7.08 0.48
N TRP A 267 -12.83 -6.16 1.31
CA TRP A 267 -13.29 -5.99 2.68
C TRP A 267 -13.14 -4.55 3.16
N THR A 268 -13.83 -4.23 4.26
CA THR A 268 -13.61 -3.01 5.04
C THR A 268 -13.95 -3.25 6.50
N ALA A 269 -13.27 -2.55 7.41
CA ALA A 269 -13.44 -2.70 8.85
C ALA A 269 -13.56 -1.35 9.53
N PHE A 270 -14.34 -1.31 10.60
CA PHE A 270 -14.56 -0.11 11.40
C PHE A 270 -15.00 -0.47 12.81
N LYS A 271 -14.92 0.50 13.72
CA LYS A 271 -15.49 0.37 15.06
C LYS A 271 -16.99 0.62 15.02
N GLU A 272 -17.75 -0.33 15.54
CA GLU A 272 -19.19 -0.20 15.77
C GLU A 272 -19.48 -0.28 17.26
N PHE A 273 -20.53 0.40 17.72
CA PHE A 273 -20.96 0.37 19.11
C PHE A 273 -22.32 -0.29 19.24
N GLU A 274 -22.40 -1.31 20.09
CA GLU A 274 -23.66 -1.90 20.53
C GLU A 274 -23.76 -1.80 22.05
N GLN A 275 -24.82 -1.20 22.57
CA GLN A 275 -25.07 -1.03 24.01
C GLN A 275 -23.86 -0.44 24.79
N GLY A 276 -23.12 0.49 24.16
CA GLY A 276 -21.96 1.15 24.76
C GLY A 276 -20.64 0.39 24.64
N THR A 277 -20.64 -0.82 24.10
CA THR A 277 -19.44 -1.62 23.87
C THR A 277 -18.97 -1.49 22.42
N GLY A 278 -17.68 -1.27 22.22
CA GLY A 278 -17.08 -1.14 20.88
C GLY A 278 -16.65 -2.48 20.32
N TYR A 279 -17.10 -2.78 19.10
CA TYR A 279 -16.77 -3.99 18.34
C TYR A 279 -15.94 -3.66 17.10
N LEU A 280 -15.07 -4.59 16.72
CA LEU A 280 -14.52 -4.64 15.38
C LEU A 280 -15.60 -5.18 14.43
N ARG A 281 -16.14 -4.34 13.55
CA ARG A 281 -17.03 -4.77 12.47
C ARG A 281 -16.22 -4.93 11.20
N ILE A 282 -16.30 -6.12 10.56
CA ILE A 282 -15.71 -6.37 9.23
C ILE A 282 -16.85 -6.65 8.25
N LEU A 283 -16.94 -5.85 7.19
CA LEU A 283 -17.76 -6.16 6.02
C LEU A 283 -16.86 -6.84 4.99
N ILE A 284 -17.22 -8.03 4.55
CA ILE A 284 -16.38 -8.81 3.64
C ILE A 284 -17.18 -9.42 2.51
N GLU A 285 -16.70 -9.30 1.29
CA GLU A 285 -17.22 -9.99 0.11
C GLU A 285 -16.34 -11.19 -0.18
N LEU A 286 -16.87 -12.39 0.09
CA LEU A 286 -16.16 -13.64 -0.14
C LEU A 286 -16.13 -13.99 -1.63
N LYS A 287 -15.10 -14.75 -2.06
CA LYS A 287 -15.13 -15.40 -3.37
C LYS A 287 -16.20 -16.48 -3.41
N PRO A 288 -16.76 -16.81 -4.59
CA PRO A 288 -17.78 -17.86 -4.72
C PRO A 288 -17.33 -19.25 -4.27
N THR A 289 -16.02 -19.49 -4.21
CA THR A 289 -15.39 -20.74 -3.74
C THR A 289 -15.36 -20.86 -2.23
N GLU A 290 -15.50 -19.74 -1.51
CA GLU A 290 -15.46 -19.68 -0.05
C GLU A 290 -16.86 -19.89 0.55
N LEU A 291 -17.01 -20.93 1.39
CA LEU A 291 -18.29 -21.37 1.92
C LEU A 291 -18.43 -21.18 3.44
N ARG A 292 -17.40 -20.65 4.10
CA ARG A 292 -17.43 -20.43 5.57
C ARG A 292 -18.51 -19.42 5.95
N LYS A 293 -19.17 -19.67 7.10
CA LYS A 293 -20.17 -18.76 7.65
C LYS A 293 -19.51 -17.62 8.43
N SER A 294 -20.23 -16.52 8.61
CA SER A 294 -19.74 -15.38 9.40
C SER A 294 -19.30 -15.76 10.81
N THR A 295 -20.05 -16.63 11.49
CA THR A 295 -19.72 -17.10 12.85
C THR A 295 -18.42 -17.91 12.91
N ASP A 296 -18.12 -18.72 11.89
CA ASP A 296 -16.90 -19.50 11.81
C ASP A 296 -15.69 -18.57 11.53
N LEU A 297 -15.91 -17.55 10.69
CA LEU A 297 -14.90 -16.53 10.39
C LEU A 297 -14.62 -15.64 11.61
N GLU A 298 -15.67 -15.22 12.35
CA GLU A 298 -15.53 -14.45 13.58
C GLU A 298 -14.57 -15.16 14.55
N LYS A 299 -14.80 -16.45 14.79
CA LYS A 299 -13.97 -17.26 15.67
C LYS A 299 -12.54 -17.40 15.14
N SER A 300 -12.38 -17.76 13.87
CA SER A 300 -11.06 -18.01 13.29
C SER A 300 -10.21 -16.73 13.21
N ILE A 301 -10.81 -15.58 12.89
CA ILE A 301 -10.13 -14.30 12.84
C ILE A 301 -9.77 -13.81 14.24
N ASP A 302 -10.67 -13.95 15.22
CA ASP A 302 -10.40 -13.64 16.62
C ASP A 302 -9.19 -14.43 17.14
N GLU A 303 -9.14 -15.74 16.90
CA GLU A 303 -8.02 -16.60 17.28
C GLU A 303 -6.70 -16.11 16.65
N GLN A 304 -6.72 -15.67 15.39
CA GLN A 304 -5.52 -15.15 14.73
C GLN A 304 -5.12 -13.78 15.26
N LEU A 305 -6.06 -12.87 15.51
CA LEU A 305 -5.77 -11.57 16.11
C LEU A 305 -5.09 -11.71 17.47
N ARG A 306 -5.51 -12.67 18.30
CA ARG A 306 -4.87 -12.99 19.59
C ARG A 306 -3.43 -13.49 19.46
N ILE A 307 -3.10 -14.12 18.33
CA ILE A 307 -1.73 -14.60 18.06
C ILE A 307 -0.84 -13.46 17.55
N ILE A 308 -1.39 -12.58 16.71
CA ILE A 308 -0.66 -11.54 16.00
C ILE A 308 -0.44 -10.32 16.90
N ASP A 309 -1.46 -9.92 17.65
CA ASP A 309 -1.49 -8.70 18.42
C ASP A 309 -1.52 -8.98 19.93
N THR A 310 -0.49 -8.55 20.62
CA THR A 310 -0.34 -8.81 22.07
C THR A 310 -1.36 -8.05 22.91
N ASP A 311 -1.77 -6.87 22.46
CA ASP A 311 -2.75 -6.04 23.15
C ASP A 311 -4.18 -6.57 22.95
N TYR A 312 -4.40 -7.24 21.83
CA TYR A 312 -5.68 -7.92 21.55
C TYR A 312 -5.79 -9.27 22.26
N LYS A 313 -4.69 -9.89 22.64
CA LYS A 313 -4.64 -11.29 23.15
C LYS A 313 -5.62 -11.58 24.27
N ASP A 314 -5.72 -10.70 25.24
CA ASP A 314 -6.51 -10.87 26.47
C ASP A 314 -7.76 -9.96 26.49
N ILE A 315 -8.17 -9.46 25.33
CA ILE A 315 -9.22 -8.44 25.20
C ILE A 315 -10.58 -8.91 25.71
N ASP A 316 -10.88 -10.20 25.54
CA ASP A 316 -12.12 -10.81 26.04
C ASP A 316 -12.16 -10.86 27.57
N TYR A 317 -11.01 -11.02 28.24
CA TYR A 317 -10.93 -10.95 29.69
C TYR A 317 -11.34 -9.56 30.21
N TYR A 318 -10.89 -8.49 29.52
CA TYR A 318 -11.21 -7.12 29.92
C TYR A 318 -12.60 -6.65 29.50
N LEU A 319 -13.08 -7.08 28.34
CA LEU A 319 -14.39 -6.68 27.82
C LEU A 319 -15.53 -7.65 28.18
N GLY A 320 -15.21 -8.85 28.71
CA GLY A 320 -16.17 -9.90 29.02
C GLY A 320 -16.82 -10.56 27.79
N MET A 321 -16.28 -10.29 26.57
CA MET A 321 -16.85 -10.77 25.33
C MET A 321 -15.84 -10.71 24.17
N VAL A 322 -16.09 -11.49 23.12
CA VAL A 322 -15.32 -11.42 21.86
C VAL A 322 -15.78 -10.21 21.05
N PRO A 323 -14.89 -9.22 20.84
CA PRO A 323 -15.29 -7.94 20.28
C PRO A 323 -15.20 -7.89 18.74
N ILE A 324 -15.56 -8.96 18.05
CA ILE A 324 -15.55 -9.03 16.57
C ILE A 324 -16.92 -9.42 16.02
N ARG A 325 -17.32 -8.79 14.92
CA ARG A 325 -18.51 -9.11 14.14
C ARG A 325 -18.23 -9.06 12.67
N ILE A 326 -18.68 -10.06 11.92
CA ILE A 326 -18.48 -10.16 10.48
C ILE A 326 -19.82 -10.14 9.77
N THR A 327 -19.94 -9.28 8.78
CA THR A 327 -21.07 -9.22 7.87
C THR A 327 -20.60 -9.63 6.47
N LEU A 328 -21.18 -10.71 5.96
CA LEU A 328 -20.91 -11.16 4.60
C LEU A 328 -21.73 -10.33 3.61
N LEU A 329 -21.04 -9.73 2.66
CA LEU A 329 -21.64 -8.98 1.57
C LEU A 329 -21.92 -9.91 0.38
N SER A 330 -23.00 -9.62 -0.37
CA SER A 330 -23.31 -10.37 -1.60
C SER A 330 -22.22 -10.15 -2.67
N ASN A 331 -21.97 -11.17 -3.49
CA ASN A 331 -20.96 -11.11 -4.55
C ASN A 331 -21.21 -9.93 -5.51
N GLY A 332 -20.13 -9.22 -5.88
CA GLY A 332 -20.13 -8.04 -6.74
C GLY A 332 -20.60 -6.74 -6.04
N THR A 333 -20.69 -6.71 -4.70
CA THR A 333 -21.07 -5.50 -3.96
C THR A 333 -20.05 -4.38 -4.12
N PHE A 334 -18.76 -4.67 -3.94
CA PHE A 334 -17.72 -3.66 -4.13
C PHE A 334 -17.59 -3.21 -5.58
N GLN A 335 -17.78 -4.11 -6.52
CA GLN A 335 -17.79 -3.74 -7.94
C GLN A 335 -18.93 -2.76 -8.25
N ARG A 336 -20.15 -3.04 -7.79
CA ARG A 336 -21.30 -2.11 -7.93
C ARG A 336 -21.03 -0.76 -7.29
N TYR A 337 -20.39 -0.75 -6.12
CA TYR A 337 -19.99 0.48 -5.45
C TYR A 337 -19.01 1.30 -6.32
N ILE A 338 -18.01 0.67 -6.91
CA ILE A 338 -17.06 1.32 -7.83
C ILE A 338 -17.78 1.88 -9.07
N GLU A 339 -18.67 1.09 -9.67
CA GLU A 339 -19.44 1.52 -10.84
C GLU A 339 -20.34 2.74 -10.54
N GLU A 340 -20.96 2.78 -9.34
CA GLU A 340 -21.73 3.94 -8.91
C GLU A 340 -20.84 5.17 -8.74
N LYS A 341 -19.65 5.04 -8.14
CA LYS A 341 -18.68 6.13 -8.00
C LYS A 341 -18.20 6.68 -9.36
N ILE A 342 -17.98 5.80 -10.32
CA ILE A 342 -17.64 6.20 -11.69
C ILE A 342 -18.79 7.01 -12.32
N LYS A 343 -20.04 6.59 -12.14
CA LYS A 343 -21.22 7.32 -12.63
C LYS A 343 -21.38 8.70 -11.96
N GLU A 344 -20.91 8.85 -10.73
CA GLU A 344 -20.84 10.14 -10.01
C GLU A 344 -19.69 11.05 -10.50
N GLY A 345 -18.88 10.59 -11.47
CA GLY A 345 -17.79 11.38 -12.05
C GLY A 345 -16.44 11.21 -11.33
N VAL A 346 -16.32 10.27 -10.39
CA VAL A 346 -15.04 10.00 -9.72
C VAL A 346 -14.11 9.26 -10.67
N ASN A 347 -12.86 9.73 -10.79
CA ASN A 347 -11.87 9.07 -11.64
C ASN A 347 -11.58 7.65 -11.10
N PRO A 348 -11.70 6.59 -11.94
CA PRO A 348 -11.44 5.20 -11.52
C PRO A 348 -10.09 4.99 -10.82
N ALA A 349 -9.06 5.73 -11.22
CA ALA A 349 -7.73 5.66 -10.60
C ALA A 349 -7.69 6.12 -9.13
N HIS A 350 -8.70 6.86 -8.68
CA HIS A 350 -8.83 7.35 -7.31
C HIS A 350 -9.86 6.59 -6.47
N ILE A 351 -10.53 5.60 -7.06
CA ILE A 351 -11.49 4.77 -6.33
C ILE A 351 -10.73 3.58 -5.76
N LYS A 352 -10.21 3.76 -4.54
CA LYS A 352 -9.66 2.66 -3.74
C LYS A 352 -10.62 2.42 -2.57
N PRO A 353 -11.06 1.16 -2.32
CA PRO A 353 -11.79 0.86 -1.10
C PRO A 353 -10.98 1.26 0.13
N VAL A 354 -11.62 1.93 1.07
CA VAL A 354 -11.01 2.29 2.35
C VAL A 354 -11.21 1.11 3.28
N HIS A 355 -10.11 0.42 3.63
CA HIS A 355 -10.19 -0.79 4.45
C HIS A 355 -10.45 -0.48 5.92
N ILE A 356 -9.90 0.62 6.44
CA ILE A 356 -10.03 0.97 7.86
C ILE A 356 -10.81 2.27 8.01
N ASN A 357 -11.79 2.26 8.90
CA ASN A 357 -12.64 3.41 9.25
C ASN A 357 -13.22 4.13 8.01
N PRO A 358 -13.88 3.42 7.07
CA PRO A 358 -14.51 4.06 5.93
C PRO A 358 -15.57 5.08 6.39
N PRO A 359 -15.83 6.13 5.60
CA PRO A 359 -16.93 7.04 5.89
C PRO A 359 -18.25 6.30 6.09
N GLN A 360 -19.07 6.72 7.06
CA GLN A 360 -20.35 6.11 7.37
C GLN A 360 -21.27 5.98 6.13
N THR A 361 -21.20 6.96 5.24
CA THR A 361 -21.93 6.94 3.95
C THR A 361 -21.50 5.79 3.05
N THR A 362 -20.21 5.41 3.06
CA THR A 362 -19.68 4.24 2.33
C THR A 362 -20.21 2.95 2.93
N VAL A 363 -20.18 2.81 4.26
CA VAL A 363 -20.70 1.63 4.98
C VAL A 363 -22.17 1.40 4.63
N GLN A 364 -23.01 2.44 4.79
CA GLN A 364 -24.45 2.36 4.48
C GLN A 364 -24.70 1.99 3.02
N ARG A 365 -23.90 2.52 2.11
CA ARG A 365 -24.01 2.24 0.68
C ARG A 365 -23.65 0.79 0.34
N LEU A 366 -22.56 0.26 0.89
CA LEU A 366 -22.18 -1.14 0.73
C LEU A 366 -23.27 -2.09 1.26
N LEU A 367 -23.79 -1.82 2.44
CA LEU A 367 -24.89 -2.62 3.00
C LEU A 367 -26.16 -2.57 2.14
N LYS A 368 -26.52 -1.39 1.62
CA LYS A 368 -27.66 -1.23 0.70
C LYS A 368 -27.46 -2.02 -0.60
N LEU A 369 -26.28 -1.91 -1.21
CA LEU A 369 -25.94 -2.62 -2.44
C LEU A 369 -25.88 -4.14 -2.25
N SER A 370 -25.46 -4.60 -1.06
CA SER A 370 -25.48 -6.01 -0.72
C SER A 370 -26.91 -6.56 -0.63
N ASN A 371 -27.85 -5.79 -0.06
CA ASN A 371 -29.25 -6.21 0.13
C ASN A 371 -30.11 -6.06 -1.13
N SER A 372 -29.68 -5.30 -2.14
CA SER A 372 -30.48 -5.06 -3.36
C SER A 372 -30.47 -6.21 -4.36
N LYS A 373 -30.02 -7.40 -3.97
CA LYS A 373 -29.98 -8.64 -4.77
C LYS A 373 -30.97 -9.72 -4.24
N GLN A 374 -32.15 -9.30 -3.80
CA GLN A 374 -33.27 -10.23 -3.64
C GLN A 374 -34.30 -10.02 -4.73
#